data_7386e2b4f23525d66626f90d8e7aa444
#
_entry.id   7386e2b4f23525d66626f90d8e7aa444
#
_cell.length_a   1.000
_cell.length_b   1.000
_cell.length_c   1.000
_cell.angle_alpha   90.00
_cell.angle_beta   90.00
_cell.angle_gamma   90.00
#
_symmetry.space_group_name_H-M   'P 1'
#
loop_
_entity.id
_entity.type
_entity.pdbx_description
1 polymer ?
#
loop_
_entity_poly.entity_id
_entity_poly.type
_entity_poly.pdbx_seq_one_letter_code
_entity_poly.pdbx_strand_id
1 'polypeptide(L)'
;SGTDVIRDYGEEQRKTGKWIVYTSADSVFQVAAHEEWIPLQELYDACRKARKILQGKYGVGRVIARPYVGDAEHGFKRTANRHDFSLEPPKQTMLDAVKAAGLDCLAVGKIHDIFAGRGDTEYVFNKSNADGMAHTVDYAARDFHGLCFVNLVDFDMLYGHRRDIDGYAAALTEFDRWLGTFLPTLGEDDVVMITADHGCDPSYTATTDHTREYVPLLVLGKGVKPGNLGTKPTFADIAATVTDLLGVHWDGAGTSFAGEIL
;
A
#
# COMPACT_ATOMS: atom_id res chain seq x y z
N SER A 1 0.99 21.64 4.41
CA SER A 1 0.90 20.28 5.00
C SER A 1 -0.29 20.22 5.97
N GLY A 2 -0.79 19.02 6.29
CA GLY A 2 -1.90 18.90 7.24
C GLY A 2 -1.52 19.27 8.68
N THR A 3 -0.25 19.38 8.99
CA THR A 3 0.24 19.91 10.27
C THR A 3 0.06 21.40 10.34
N ASP A 4 0.30 22.11 9.22
CA ASP A 4 0.08 23.54 9.12
C ASP A 4 -1.41 23.89 9.24
N VAL A 5 -2.26 23.11 8.59
CA VAL A 5 -3.73 23.29 8.67
C VAL A 5 -4.22 23.16 10.11
N ILE A 6 -3.72 22.16 10.87
CA ILE A 6 -4.09 21.99 12.28
C ILE A 6 -3.56 23.14 13.13
N ARG A 7 -2.33 23.61 12.89
CA ARG A 7 -1.75 24.77 13.57
C ARG A 7 -2.60 26.03 13.34
N ASP A 8 -3.01 26.26 12.10
CA ASP A 8 -3.67 27.50 11.69
C ASP A 8 -5.16 27.53 12.11
N TYR A 9 -5.83 26.40 12.18
CA TYR A 9 -7.28 26.32 12.43
C TYR A 9 -7.68 25.60 13.73
N GLY A 10 -6.74 25.03 14.48
CA GLY A 10 -7.04 24.29 15.73
C GLY A 10 -7.78 25.13 16.76
N GLU A 11 -7.34 26.37 16.99
CA GLU A 11 -8.02 27.29 17.92
C GLU A 11 -9.42 27.74 17.44
N GLU A 12 -9.62 27.87 16.13
CA GLU A 12 -10.96 28.11 15.58
C GLU A 12 -11.87 26.92 15.83
N GLN A 13 -11.39 25.70 15.63
CA GLN A 13 -12.16 24.50 15.95
C GLN A 13 -12.56 24.46 17.42
N ARG A 14 -11.63 24.74 18.35
CA ARG A 14 -11.90 24.80 19.77
C ARG A 14 -13.03 25.77 20.13
N LYS A 15 -13.03 26.96 19.51
CA LYS A 15 -14.00 28.03 19.79
C LYS A 15 -15.37 27.80 19.17
N THR A 16 -15.41 27.13 18.02
CA THR A 16 -16.61 27.06 17.18
C THR A 16 -17.21 25.67 17.05
N GLY A 17 -16.46 24.61 17.38
CA GLY A 17 -16.84 23.21 17.13
C GLY A 17 -16.87 22.82 15.65
N LYS A 18 -16.36 23.68 14.74
CA LYS A 18 -16.35 23.40 13.30
C LYS A 18 -15.33 22.31 12.97
N TRP A 19 -15.66 21.51 11.97
CA TRP A 19 -14.75 20.49 11.44
C TRP A 19 -13.64 21.12 10.61
N ILE A 20 -12.42 20.62 10.76
CA ILE A 20 -11.30 20.94 9.87
C ILE A 20 -11.26 19.89 8.76
N VAL A 21 -11.50 20.32 7.53
CA VAL A 21 -11.45 19.46 6.34
C VAL A 21 -10.40 19.98 5.39
N TYR A 22 -9.53 19.10 4.90
CA TYR A 22 -8.49 19.46 3.95
C TYR A 22 -8.14 18.29 3.03
N THR A 23 -7.41 18.58 1.97
CA THR A 23 -6.91 17.60 1.00
C THR A 23 -5.41 17.74 0.81
N SER A 24 -4.80 16.82 0.09
CA SER A 24 -3.42 16.85 -0.39
C SER A 24 -3.37 16.37 -1.83
N ALA A 25 -2.20 16.27 -2.43
CA ALA A 25 -2.02 15.83 -3.81
C ALA A 25 -2.55 14.40 -4.06
N ASP A 26 -2.49 13.55 -3.05
CA ASP A 26 -3.03 12.19 -3.13
C ASP A 26 -4.54 12.18 -3.03
N SER A 27 -5.29 11.70 -3.92
CA SER A 27 -6.76 11.56 -3.91
C SER A 27 -7.37 11.24 -2.52
N VAL A 28 -7.29 12.18 -1.58
CA VAL A 28 -7.69 12.02 -0.18
C VAL A 28 -8.61 13.13 0.30
N PHE A 29 -9.52 12.80 1.21
CA PHE A 29 -10.35 13.72 1.96
C PHE A 29 -10.03 13.52 3.45
N GLN A 30 -9.44 14.52 4.08
CA GLN A 30 -8.93 14.42 5.43
C GLN A 30 -9.78 15.25 6.39
N VAL A 31 -10.15 14.69 7.51
CA VAL A 31 -10.93 15.34 8.57
C VAL A 31 -10.08 15.35 9.84
N ALA A 32 -9.71 16.53 10.32
CA ALA A 32 -8.98 16.67 11.58
C ALA A 32 -9.89 17.15 12.70
N ALA A 33 -9.73 16.54 13.88
CA ALA A 33 -10.45 16.92 15.08
C ALA A 33 -9.59 16.69 16.33
N HIS A 34 -9.72 17.62 17.28
CA HIS A 34 -9.06 17.50 18.57
C HIS A 34 -9.79 16.48 19.47
N GLU A 35 -9.05 15.50 20.00
CA GLU A 35 -9.64 14.36 20.71
C GLU A 35 -10.38 14.75 22.00
N GLU A 36 -9.99 15.84 22.65
CA GLU A 36 -10.67 16.32 23.87
C GLU A 36 -11.96 17.09 23.58
N TRP A 37 -12.10 17.67 22.36
CA TRP A 37 -13.25 18.51 22.01
C TRP A 37 -14.28 17.77 21.16
N ILE A 38 -13.81 16.84 20.32
CA ILE A 38 -14.63 15.99 19.47
C ILE A 38 -14.22 14.54 19.77
N PRO A 39 -15.09 13.74 20.36
CA PRO A 39 -14.81 12.35 20.67
C PRO A 39 -14.31 11.58 19.43
N LEU A 40 -13.33 10.71 19.61
CA LEU A 40 -12.71 9.95 18.51
C LEU A 40 -13.74 9.15 17.70
N GLN A 41 -14.75 8.59 18.36
CA GLN A 41 -15.85 7.88 17.70
C GLN A 41 -16.67 8.80 16.79
N GLU A 42 -16.91 10.04 17.21
CA GLU A 42 -17.64 11.02 16.41
C GLU A 42 -16.84 11.40 15.16
N LEU A 43 -15.52 11.58 15.27
CA LEU A 43 -14.62 11.78 14.12
C LEU A 43 -14.71 10.61 13.15
N TYR A 44 -14.65 9.37 13.63
CA TYR A 44 -14.76 8.19 12.79
C TYR A 44 -16.14 8.07 12.12
N ASP A 45 -17.21 8.40 12.82
CA ASP A 45 -18.56 8.39 12.24
C ASP A 45 -18.74 9.47 11.16
N ALA A 46 -18.15 10.65 11.36
CA ALA A 46 -18.11 11.69 10.34
C ALA A 46 -17.32 11.21 9.09
N CYS A 47 -16.18 10.57 9.28
CA CYS A 47 -15.39 10.00 8.18
C CYS A 47 -16.14 8.87 7.46
N ARG A 48 -16.87 8.00 8.17
CA ARG A 48 -17.73 6.97 7.54
C ARG A 48 -18.84 7.58 6.70
N LYS A 49 -19.46 8.68 7.18
CA LYS A 49 -20.47 9.42 6.40
C LYS A 49 -19.84 10.03 5.15
N ALA A 50 -18.68 10.68 5.29
CA ALA A 50 -17.94 11.25 4.17
C ALA A 50 -17.57 10.16 3.14
N ARG A 51 -17.10 8.97 3.59
CA ARG A 51 -16.79 7.83 2.71
C ARG A 51 -18.00 7.38 1.89
N LYS A 52 -19.19 7.37 2.48
CA LYS A 52 -20.43 7.02 1.75
C LYS A 52 -20.84 8.05 0.70
N ILE A 53 -20.56 9.32 0.94
CA ILE A 53 -20.87 10.43 0.01
C ILE A 53 -19.84 10.47 -1.14
N LEU A 54 -18.58 10.29 -0.81
CA LEU A 54 -17.44 10.41 -1.73
C LEU A 54 -17.20 9.11 -2.53
N GLN A 55 -18.19 8.75 -3.34
CA GLN A 55 -18.17 7.57 -4.23
C GLN A 55 -18.46 7.96 -5.69
N GLY A 56 -18.27 7.03 -6.61
CA GLY A 56 -18.52 7.23 -8.03
C GLY A 56 -17.72 8.41 -8.58
N LYS A 57 -18.36 9.36 -9.23
CA LYS A 57 -17.71 10.55 -9.83
C LYS A 57 -17.03 11.48 -8.82
N TYR A 58 -17.38 11.39 -7.54
CA TYR A 58 -16.76 12.12 -6.43
C TYR A 58 -15.85 11.24 -5.59
N GLY A 59 -15.55 10.03 -6.06
CA GLY A 59 -14.73 9.07 -5.34
C GLY A 59 -13.32 9.59 -5.10
N VAL A 60 -12.90 9.60 -3.81
CA VAL A 60 -11.51 9.80 -3.42
C VAL A 60 -10.95 8.47 -2.95
N GLY A 61 -9.66 8.23 -3.12
CA GLY A 61 -9.03 6.98 -2.73
C GLY A 61 -9.17 6.68 -1.25
N ARG A 62 -9.03 7.70 -0.38
CA ARG A 62 -9.15 7.56 1.07
C ARG A 62 -9.88 8.72 1.70
N VAL A 63 -10.73 8.44 2.68
CA VAL A 63 -11.18 9.40 3.69
C VAL A 63 -10.38 9.12 4.96
N ILE A 64 -9.70 10.12 5.51
CA ILE A 64 -8.74 9.93 6.59
C ILE A 64 -9.18 10.71 7.83
N ALA A 65 -9.37 10.02 8.93
CA ALA A 65 -9.49 10.62 10.25
C ALA A 65 -8.09 11.04 10.75
N ARG A 66 -7.93 12.32 11.09
CA ARG A 66 -6.68 12.91 11.59
C ARG A 66 -6.89 13.49 12.99
N PRO A 67 -6.98 12.67 14.02
CA PRO A 67 -7.08 13.15 15.38
C PRO A 67 -5.78 13.84 15.83
N TYR A 68 -5.93 14.86 16.68
CA TYR A 68 -4.82 15.61 17.24
C TYR A 68 -5.11 16.05 18.67
N VAL A 69 -4.08 16.46 19.39
CA VAL A 69 -4.12 17.02 20.76
C VAL A 69 -3.23 18.25 20.85
N GLY A 70 -3.25 18.93 21.99
CA GLY A 70 -2.44 20.12 22.26
C GLY A 70 -3.24 21.41 22.17
N ASP A 71 -2.55 22.54 22.21
CA ASP A 71 -3.15 23.87 22.22
C ASP A 71 -2.27 24.87 21.45
N ALA A 72 -2.74 26.12 21.35
CA ALA A 72 -2.00 27.17 20.66
C ALA A 72 -0.72 27.62 21.37
N GLU A 73 -0.60 27.41 22.67
CA GLU A 73 0.58 27.80 23.46
C GLU A 73 1.71 26.77 23.35
N HIS A 74 1.38 25.47 23.41
CA HIS A 74 2.32 24.35 23.39
C HIS A 74 2.42 23.65 22.02
N GLY A 75 1.57 24.06 21.09
CA GLY A 75 1.48 23.48 19.75
C GLY A 75 0.57 22.24 19.65
N PHE A 76 0.00 22.06 18.46
CA PHE A 76 -0.85 20.92 18.15
C PHE A 76 -0.03 19.74 17.62
N LYS A 77 -0.40 18.50 18.03
CA LYS A 77 0.30 17.29 17.64
C LYS A 77 -0.68 16.19 17.24
N ARG A 78 -0.48 15.58 16.08
CA ARG A 78 -1.26 14.43 15.63
C ARG A 78 -1.03 13.23 16.55
N THR A 79 -2.11 12.48 16.79
CA THR A 79 -2.05 11.24 17.59
C THR A 79 -1.90 10.01 16.72
N ALA A 80 -1.66 8.86 17.35
CA ALA A 80 -1.58 7.56 16.69
C ALA A 80 -2.97 7.02 16.29
N ASN A 81 -4.07 7.65 16.72
CA ASN A 81 -5.45 7.23 16.44
C ASN A 81 -5.93 7.64 15.02
N ARG A 82 -5.00 7.81 14.09
CA ARG A 82 -5.33 7.96 12.67
C ARG A 82 -6.07 6.72 12.19
N HIS A 83 -7.11 6.93 11.37
CA HIS A 83 -7.79 5.84 10.70
C HIS A 83 -8.12 6.21 9.25
N ASP A 84 -7.80 5.31 8.33
CA ASP A 84 -8.04 5.48 6.90
C ASP A 84 -9.27 4.65 6.49
N PHE A 85 -10.24 5.31 5.88
CA PHE A 85 -11.42 4.69 5.25
C PHE A 85 -11.17 4.64 3.75
N SER A 86 -10.56 3.57 3.29
CA SER A 86 -10.23 3.36 1.89
C SER A 86 -11.47 3.17 1.03
N LEU A 87 -11.38 3.53 -0.24
CA LEU A 87 -12.39 3.15 -1.23
C LEU A 87 -12.21 1.66 -1.51
N GLU A 88 -13.30 0.91 -1.34
CA GLU A 88 -13.29 -0.49 -1.74
C GLU A 88 -13.04 -0.62 -3.25
N PRO A 89 -12.29 -1.61 -3.68
CA PRO A 89 -12.14 -1.91 -5.10
C PRO A 89 -13.51 -2.03 -5.78
N PRO A 90 -13.74 -1.33 -6.91
CA PRO A 90 -15.08 -1.26 -7.53
C PRO A 90 -15.48 -2.58 -8.22
N LYS A 91 -14.53 -3.47 -8.43
CA LYS A 91 -14.73 -4.79 -9.05
C LYS A 91 -14.02 -5.85 -8.22
N GLN A 92 -14.20 -7.11 -8.59
CA GLN A 92 -13.42 -8.22 -8.06
C GLN A 92 -11.94 -8.00 -8.36
N THR A 93 -11.10 -8.20 -7.36
CA THR A 93 -9.64 -8.15 -7.45
C THR A 93 -9.05 -9.55 -7.56
N MET A 94 -7.76 -9.64 -7.90
CA MET A 94 -7.01 -10.89 -7.85
C MET A 94 -7.11 -11.54 -6.45
N LEU A 95 -7.03 -10.74 -5.39
CA LEU A 95 -7.11 -11.23 -4.01
C LEU A 95 -8.47 -11.89 -3.74
N ASP A 96 -9.56 -11.25 -4.20
CA ASP A 96 -10.91 -11.82 -4.10
C ASP A 96 -11.02 -13.16 -4.85
N ALA A 97 -10.42 -13.26 -6.05
CA ALA A 97 -10.46 -14.47 -6.86
C ALA A 97 -9.68 -15.62 -6.21
N VAL A 98 -8.48 -15.36 -5.70
CA VAL A 98 -7.65 -16.33 -4.99
C VAL A 98 -8.38 -16.85 -3.75
N LYS A 99 -8.90 -15.96 -2.91
CA LYS A 99 -9.70 -16.31 -1.73
C LYS A 99 -10.96 -17.11 -2.07
N ALA A 100 -11.69 -16.71 -3.12
CA ALA A 100 -12.90 -17.41 -3.55
C ALA A 100 -12.62 -18.83 -4.06
N ALA A 101 -11.42 -19.08 -4.59
CA ALA A 101 -10.95 -20.40 -4.97
C ALA A 101 -10.55 -21.28 -3.77
N GLY A 102 -10.63 -20.76 -2.53
CA GLY A 102 -10.24 -21.46 -1.32
C GLY A 102 -8.73 -21.51 -1.07
N LEU A 103 -7.97 -20.66 -1.76
CA LEU A 103 -6.53 -20.54 -1.62
C LEU A 103 -6.15 -19.46 -0.61
N ASP A 104 -4.94 -19.54 -0.10
CA ASP A 104 -4.40 -18.53 0.81
C ASP A 104 -4.08 -17.23 0.07
N CYS A 105 -4.40 -16.12 0.70
CA CYS A 105 -4.02 -14.79 0.25
C CYS A 105 -3.43 -14.03 1.45
N LEU A 106 -2.12 -14.14 1.60
CA LEU A 106 -1.36 -13.62 2.73
C LEU A 106 -0.86 -12.23 2.38
N ALA A 107 -1.16 -11.24 3.20
CA ALA A 107 -0.82 -9.85 2.94
C ALA A 107 0.21 -9.32 3.96
N VAL A 108 1.29 -8.70 3.45
CA VAL A 108 2.31 -8.06 4.28
C VAL A 108 2.35 -6.56 3.99
N GLY A 109 2.38 -5.75 5.03
CA GLY A 109 2.46 -4.30 4.93
C GLY A 109 1.12 -3.64 4.65
N LYS A 110 1.06 -2.70 3.73
CA LYS A 110 -0.14 -1.89 3.45
C LYS A 110 -1.20 -2.60 2.59
N ILE A 111 -0.98 -3.82 2.15
CA ILE A 111 -1.88 -4.52 1.21
C ILE A 111 -3.31 -4.59 1.76
N HIS A 112 -3.48 -4.98 3.03
CA HIS A 112 -4.79 -4.99 3.68
C HIS A 112 -5.52 -3.64 3.58
N ASP A 113 -4.85 -2.54 3.88
CA ASP A 113 -5.43 -1.20 3.83
C ASP A 113 -5.69 -0.72 2.39
N ILE A 114 -4.80 -1.03 1.45
CA ILE A 114 -4.94 -0.67 0.04
C ILE A 114 -6.20 -1.31 -0.56
N PHE A 115 -6.44 -2.58 -0.24
CA PHE A 115 -7.60 -3.32 -0.72
C PHE A 115 -8.82 -3.22 0.21
N ALA A 116 -8.79 -2.33 1.22
CA ALA A 116 -9.88 -2.12 2.18
C ALA A 116 -10.30 -3.39 2.93
N GLY A 117 -9.36 -4.28 3.23
CA GLY A 117 -9.58 -5.56 3.89
C GLY A 117 -10.27 -6.61 3.03
N ARG A 118 -10.28 -6.42 1.69
CA ARG A 118 -10.92 -7.35 0.76
C ARG A 118 -9.92 -8.32 0.16
N GLY A 119 -10.26 -9.59 0.24
CA GLY A 119 -9.58 -10.67 -0.49
C GLY A 119 -8.40 -11.30 0.24
N ASP A 120 -7.79 -10.65 1.22
CA ASP A 120 -6.78 -11.29 2.06
C ASP A 120 -7.43 -12.32 3.01
N THR A 121 -6.73 -13.43 3.26
CA THR A 121 -7.11 -14.47 4.25
C THR A 121 -6.40 -14.25 5.57
N GLU A 122 -5.21 -13.70 5.53
CA GLU A 122 -4.41 -13.30 6.69
C GLU A 122 -3.58 -12.07 6.31
N TYR A 123 -3.30 -11.18 7.28
CA TYR A 123 -2.44 -10.03 7.06
C TYR A 123 -1.58 -9.69 8.27
N VAL A 124 -0.45 -9.03 7.99
CA VAL A 124 0.44 -8.47 9.00
C VAL A 124 0.96 -7.12 8.53
N PHE A 125 0.92 -6.11 9.40
CA PHE A 125 1.54 -4.82 9.11
C PHE A 125 3.04 -4.89 9.31
N ASN A 126 3.78 -4.10 8.54
CA ASN A 126 5.23 -3.94 8.72
C ASN A 126 5.58 -2.51 9.16
N LYS A 127 6.64 -2.39 9.93
CA LYS A 127 7.18 -1.12 10.45
C LYS A 127 8.31 -0.57 9.56
N SER A 128 8.93 -1.42 8.77
CA SER A 128 10.07 -1.12 7.89
C SER A 128 10.19 -2.18 6.80
N ASN A 129 11.08 -1.97 5.83
CA ASN A 129 11.42 -3.01 4.85
C ASN A 129 11.98 -4.26 5.53
N ALA A 130 12.89 -4.11 6.51
CA ALA A 130 13.46 -5.25 7.23
C ALA A 130 12.39 -6.10 7.94
N ASP A 131 11.40 -5.45 8.57
CA ASP A 131 10.27 -6.12 9.21
C ASP A 131 9.39 -6.84 8.18
N GLY A 132 9.10 -6.19 7.05
CA GLY A 132 8.35 -6.80 5.94
C GLY A 132 9.06 -7.99 5.31
N MET A 133 10.38 -7.92 5.13
CA MET A 133 11.21 -9.03 4.67
C MET A 133 11.19 -10.21 5.66
N ALA A 134 11.23 -9.95 6.96
CA ALA A 134 11.12 -10.99 7.99
C ALA A 134 9.75 -11.69 7.93
N HIS A 135 8.64 -10.95 7.86
CA HIS A 135 7.31 -11.52 7.70
C HIS A 135 7.16 -12.32 6.40
N THR A 136 7.83 -11.90 5.32
CA THR A 136 7.85 -12.66 4.06
C THR A 136 8.51 -14.02 4.23
N VAL A 137 9.62 -14.08 4.95
CA VAL A 137 10.30 -15.34 5.28
C VAL A 137 9.41 -16.23 6.15
N ASP A 138 8.76 -15.66 7.17
CA ASP A 138 7.85 -16.40 8.05
C ASP A 138 6.67 -17.01 7.28
N TYR A 139 6.10 -16.28 6.33
CA TYR A 139 5.03 -16.80 5.48
C TYR A 139 5.55 -17.85 4.49
N ALA A 140 6.68 -17.61 3.83
CA ALA A 140 7.26 -18.55 2.88
C ALA A 140 7.72 -19.87 3.54
N ALA A 141 7.98 -19.86 4.84
CA ALA A 141 8.31 -21.09 5.60
C ALA A 141 7.08 -21.95 5.94
N ARG A 142 5.87 -21.45 5.68
CA ARG A 142 4.63 -22.21 5.92
C ARG A 142 4.28 -23.06 4.72
N ASP A 143 3.58 -24.16 4.98
CA ASP A 143 2.95 -24.97 3.93
C ASP A 143 1.62 -24.28 3.54
N PHE A 144 1.66 -23.35 2.58
CA PHE A 144 0.48 -22.67 2.05
C PHE A 144 0.42 -22.80 0.53
N HIS A 145 -0.78 -22.75 -0.01
CA HIS A 145 -1.01 -22.71 -1.46
C HIS A 145 -1.82 -21.47 -1.82
N GLY A 146 -1.21 -20.56 -2.57
CA GLY A 146 -1.85 -19.28 -2.91
C GLY A 146 -0.88 -18.15 -3.18
N LEU A 147 -1.22 -16.95 -2.72
CA LEU A 147 -0.49 -15.72 -2.93
C LEU A 147 0.02 -15.15 -1.60
N CYS A 148 1.30 -14.80 -1.53
CA CYS A 148 1.85 -13.89 -0.52
C CYS A 148 2.14 -12.54 -1.18
N PHE A 149 1.35 -11.52 -0.87
CA PHE A 149 1.49 -10.18 -1.45
C PHE A 149 2.14 -9.24 -0.44
N VAL A 150 3.31 -8.71 -0.80
CA VAL A 150 4.18 -7.94 0.10
C VAL A 150 4.33 -6.51 -0.40
N ASN A 151 4.13 -5.54 0.49
CA ASN A 151 4.46 -4.13 0.24
C ASN A 151 5.58 -3.67 1.18
N LEU A 152 6.76 -3.38 0.62
CA LEU A 152 7.89 -2.80 1.34
C LEU A 152 7.79 -1.28 1.29
N VAL A 153 7.76 -0.63 2.46
CA VAL A 153 7.26 0.75 2.60
C VAL A 153 8.36 1.82 2.64
N ASP A 154 9.60 1.47 2.96
CA ASP A 154 10.66 2.47 3.25
C ASP A 154 11.15 3.17 1.98
N PHE A 155 11.14 2.49 0.83
CA PHE A 155 11.57 3.06 -0.45
C PHE A 155 10.83 4.37 -0.74
N ASP A 156 9.51 4.37 -0.55
CA ASP A 156 8.67 5.54 -0.72
C ASP A 156 8.75 6.48 0.50
N MET A 157 8.45 5.96 1.70
CA MET A 157 8.20 6.79 2.88
C MET A 157 9.45 7.43 3.47
N LEU A 158 10.57 6.71 3.51
CA LEU A 158 11.81 7.19 4.13
C LEU A 158 12.75 7.84 3.13
N TYR A 159 12.81 7.35 1.90
CA TYR A 159 13.84 7.74 0.94
C TYR A 159 13.28 8.48 -0.28
N GLY A 160 12.22 8.00 -0.89
CA GLY A 160 11.63 8.57 -2.10
C GLY A 160 11.08 9.98 -1.88
N HIS A 161 10.08 10.13 -1.02
CA HIS A 161 9.49 11.44 -0.68
C HIS A 161 10.47 12.41 0.00
N ARG A 162 11.49 11.91 0.65
CA ARG A 162 12.52 12.72 1.33
C ARG A 162 13.71 13.06 0.46
N ARG A 163 13.74 12.54 -0.78
CA ARG A 163 14.83 12.76 -1.74
C ARG A 163 16.19 12.33 -1.19
N ASP A 164 16.20 11.25 -0.42
CA ASP A 164 17.40 10.63 0.14
C ASP A 164 17.93 9.58 -0.84
N ILE A 165 18.80 10.01 -1.75
CA ILE A 165 19.39 9.15 -2.79
C ILE A 165 20.26 8.05 -2.16
N ASP A 166 21.09 8.41 -1.19
CA ASP A 166 22.01 7.46 -0.54
C ASP A 166 21.25 6.41 0.26
N GLY A 167 20.23 6.83 1.02
CA GLY A 167 19.34 5.93 1.75
C GLY A 167 18.56 5.00 0.83
N TYR A 168 18.08 5.50 -0.31
CA TYR A 168 17.39 4.67 -1.31
C TYR A 168 18.31 3.59 -1.89
N ALA A 169 19.54 3.98 -2.27
CA ALA A 169 20.54 3.04 -2.79
C ALA A 169 20.97 2.01 -1.74
N ALA A 170 21.12 2.44 -0.47
CA ALA A 170 21.43 1.53 0.63
C ALA A 170 20.28 0.51 0.86
N ALA A 171 19.02 0.95 0.83
CA ALA A 171 17.87 0.09 0.98
C ALA A 171 17.73 -0.93 -0.16
N LEU A 172 18.03 -0.54 -1.41
CA LEU A 172 18.08 -1.47 -2.54
C LEU A 172 19.18 -2.52 -2.35
N THR A 173 20.35 -2.10 -1.87
CA THR A 173 21.48 -3.00 -1.59
C THR A 173 21.14 -3.99 -0.48
N GLU A 174 20.43 -3.55 0.56
CA GLU A 174 19.96 -4.41 1.66
C GLU A 174 18.93 -5.43 1.14
N PHE A 175 17.98 -4.97 0.33
CA PHE A 175 17.00 -5.85 -0.29
C PHE A 175 17.65 -6.90 -1.21
N ASP A 176 18.61 -6.51 -2.02
CA ASP A 176 19.35 -7.42 -2.92
C ASP A 176 20.11 -8.51 -2.12
N ARG A 177 20.78 -8.13 -1.04
CA ARG A 177 21.45 -9.09 -0.15
C ARG A 177 20.45 -10.06 0.50
N TRP A 178 19.34 -9.54 0.99
CA TRP A 178 18.26 -10.36 1.54
C TRP A 178 17.70 -11.33 0.48
N LEU A 179 17.43 -10.84 -0.72
CA LEU A 179 16.93 -11.65 -1.83
C LEU A 179 17.87 -12.81 -2.17
N GLY A 180 19.18 -12.56 -2.14
CA GLY A 180 20.21 -13.59 -2.33
C GLY A 180 20.16 -14.70 -1.27
N THR A 181 19.66 -14.43 -0.06
CA THR A 181 19.45 -15.44 1.00
C THR A 181 18.05 -16.06 0.97
N PHE A 182 17.06 -15.34 0.47
CA PHE A 182 15.67 -15.77 0.41
C PHE A 182 15.41 -16.73 -0.76
N LEU A 183 15.88 -16.41 -1.97
CA LEU A 183 15.61 -17.22 -3.17
C LEU A 183 16.02 -18.70 -3.04
N PRO A 184 17.16 -19.05 -2.41
CA PRO A 184 17.54 -20.46 -2.21
C PRO A 184 16.57 -21.25 -1.32
N THR A 185 15.74 -20.59 -0.49
CA THR A 185 14.79 -21.23 0.41
C THR A 185 13.49 -21.65 -0.28
N LEU A 186 13.24 -21.15 -1.48
CA LEU A 186 12.01 -21.40 -2.23
C LEU A 186 11.92 -22.83 -2.77
N GLY A 187 10.71 -23.36 -2.85
CA GLY A 187 10.38 -24.65 -3.46
C GLY A 187 10.48 -24.64 -4.99
N GLU A 188 10.23 -25.78 -5.60
CA GLU A 188 10.26 -25.94 -7.07
C GLU A 188 9.09 -25.20 -7.75
N ASP A 189 7.96 -25.12 -7.07
CA ASP A 189 6.72 -24.54 -7.58
C ASP A 189 6.54 -23.05 -7.18
N ASP A 190 7.51 -22.48 -6.45
CA ASP A 190 7.43 -21.10 -6.02
C ASP A 190 7.88 -20.13 -7.12
N VAL A 191 7.09 -19.09 -7.34
CA VAL A 191 7.39 -17.99 -8.26
C VAL A 191 7.38 -16.67 -7.49
N VAL A 192 8.45 -15.91 -7.59
CA VAL A 192 8.58 -14.57 -7.01
C VAL A 192 8.50 -13.53 -8.12
N MET A 193 7.59 -12.58 -7.97
CA MET A 193 7.49 -11.40 -8.83
C MET A 193 7.86 -10.15 -8.05
N ILE A 194 8.81 -9.38 -8.55
CA ILE A 194 9.26 -8.12 -7.93
C ILE A 194 8.89 -6.99 -8.87
N THR A 195 8.14 -6.03 -8.34
CA THR A 195 7.72 -4.82 -9.07
C THR A 195 7.63 -3.64 -8.11
N ALA A 196 7.16 -2.49 -8.60
CA ALA A 196 6.75 -1.36 -7.79
C ALA A 196 5.36 -0.89 -8.24
N ASP A 197 4.62 -0.24 -7.35
CA ASP A 197 3.30 0.35 -7.62
C ASP A 197 3.38 1.67 -8.39
N HIS A 198 4.51 2.39 -8.26
CA HIS A 198 4.82 3.62 -8.99
C HIS A 198 6.32 3.90 -9.01
N GLY A 199 6.74 4.87 -9.82
CA GLY A 199 8.07 5.46 -9.77
C GLY A 199 8.22 6.42 -8.58
N CYS A 200 9.41 6.50 -8.03
CA CYS A 200 9.74 7.49 -7.01
C CYS A 200 11.25 7.79 -7.06
N ASP A 201 11.66 8.60 -8.04
CA ASP A 201 13.05 9.00 -8.22
C ASP A 201 13.49 9.99 -7.12
N PRO A 202 14.36 9.58 -6.20
CA PRO A 202 14.84 10.46 -5.13
C PRO A 202 15.74 11.60 -5.64
N SER A 203 16.22 11.54 -6.87
CA SER A 203 17.01 12.62 -7.48
C SER A 203 16.16 13.74 -8.09
N TYR A 204 14.86 13.50 -8.29
CA TYR A 204 13.94 14.48 -8.87
C TYR A 204 13.44 15.46 -7.80
N THR A 205 14.04 16.64 -7.73
CA THR A 205 13.82 17.63 -6.65
C THR A 205 12.74 18.67 -6.95
N ALA A 206 12.09 18.63 -8.13
CA ALA A 206 11.06 19.60 -8.50
C ALA A 206 9.76 19.46 -7.68
N THR A 207 9.52 18.30 -7.11
CA THR A 207 8.41 17.99 -6.21
C THR A 207 8.84 16.95 -5.18
N THR A 208 8.09 16.80 -4.12
CA THR A 208 8.24 15.69 -3.15
C THR A 208 7.28 14.54 -3.43
N ASP A 209 6.56 14.59 -4.53
CA ASP A 209 5.59 13.59 -4.96
C ASP A 209 6.27 12.45 -5.75
N HIS A 210 5.49 11.44 -6.13
CA HIS A 210 5.93 10.32 -6.95
C HIS A 210 6.38 10.79 -8.34
N THR A 211 7.17 9.96 -9.01
CA THR A 211 7.63 10.21 -10.38
C THR A 211 7.06 9.15 -11.33
N ARG A 212 7.26 9.27 -12.64
CA ARG A 212 6.54 8.48 -13.65
C ARG A 212 7.47 7.65 -14.52
N GLU A 213 8.44 7.03 -13.92
CA GLU A 213 9.30 6.04 -14.60
C GLU A 213 8.56 4.71 -14.79
N TYR A 214 9.00 3.94 -15.76
CA TYR A 214 8.63 2.53 -15.83
C TYR A 214 9.15 1.80 -14.60
N VAL A 215 8.28 1.01 -13.99
CA VAL A 215 8.64 0.17 -12.84
C VAL A 215 9.26 -1.15 -13.31
N PRO A 216 10.14 -1.78 -12.52
CA PRO A 216 10.69 -3.09 -12.87
C PRO A 216 9.61 -4.17 -12.82
N LEU A 217 9.82 -5.23 -13.61
CA LEU A 217 9.12 -6.50 -13.46
C LEU A 217 10.16 -7.62 -13.56
N LEU A 218 10.53 -8.19 -12.42
CA LEU A 218 11.43 -9.33 -12.33
C LEU A 218 10.66 -10.55 -11.90
N VAL A 219 10.86 -11.67 -12.61
CA VAL A 219 10.21 -12.95 -12.28
C VAL A 219 11.28 -13.98 -12.03
N LEU A 220 11.23 -14.63 -10.89
CA LEU A 220 12.26 -15.50 -10.36
C LEU A 220 11.62 -16.78 -9.80
N GLY A 221 12.30 -17.90 -9.92
CA GLY A 221 11.86 -19.20 -9.41
C GLY A 221 12.65 -20.32 -10.06
N LYS A 222 12.67 -21.49 -9.45
CA LYS A 222 13.44 -22.63 -9.98
C LYS A 222 12.89 -23.14 -11.30
N GLY A 223 11.57 -23.07 -11.49
CA GLY A 223 10.88 -23.44 -12.73
C GLY A 223 10.80 -22.32 -13.77
N VAL A 224 11.27 -21.12 -13.47
CA VAL A 224 11.15 -19.94 -14.35
C VAL A 224 12.22 -19.97 -15.44
N LYS A 225 11.81 -19.89 -16.71
CA LYS A 225 12.72 -19.78 -17.85
C LYS A 225 13.32 -18.38 -17.95
N PRO A 226 14.64 -18.26 -18.13
CA PRO A 226 15.25 -16.97 -18.41
C PRO A 226 14.73 -16.36 -19.72
N GLY A 227 14.37 -15.10 -19.69
CA GLY A 227 13.84 -14.41 -20.85
C GLY A 227 13.67 -12.90 -20.64
N ASN A 228 13.29 -12.21 -21.70
CA ASN A 228 12.94 -10.80 -21.64
C ASN A 228 11.43 -10.66 -21.89
N LEU A 229 10.69 -10.26 -20.87
CA LEU A 229 9.24 -10.08 -20.92
C LEU A 229 8.80 -8.79 -21.66
N GLY A 230 9.74 -7.93 -22.05
CA GLY A 230 9.42 -6.63 -22.62
C GLY A 230 8.66 -5.74 -21.65
N THR A 231 7.99 -4.72 -22.19
CA THR A 231 7.12 -3.84 -21.40
C THR A 231 5.70 -4.37 -21.40
N LYS A 232 5.15 -4.63 -20.23
CA LYS A 232 3.74 -5.03 -20.08
C LYS A 232 2.85 -3.78 -20.02
N PRO A 233 1.68 -3.77 -20.65
CA PRO A 233 0.85 -2.57 -20.78
C PRO A 233 0.12 -2.17 -19.49
N THR A 234 -0.04 -3.09 -18.54
CA THR A 234 -0.79 -2.81 -17.30
C THR A 234 -0.31 -3.67 -16.13
N PHE A 235 -0.43 -3.15 -14.91
CA PHE A 235 -0.23 -3.93 -13.68
C PHE A 235 -1.19 -5.14 -13.57
N ALA A 236 -2.34 -5.07 -14.23
CA ALA A 236 -3.30 -6.17 -14.25
C ALA A 236 -2.74 -7.44 -14.93
N ASP A 237 -1.69 -7.33 -15.75
CA ASP A 237 -1.02 -8.49 -16.34
C ASP A 237 -0.37 -9.38 -15.27
N ILE A 238 0.10 -8.79 -14.17
CA ILE A 238 0.57 -9.53 -12.99
C ILE A 238 -0.59 -10.31 -12.36
N ALA A 239 -1.76 -9.66 -12.20
CA ALA A 239 -2.93 -10.31 -11.64
C ALA A 239 -3.41 -11.49 -12.49
N ALA A 240 -3.47 -11.28 -13.82
CA ALA A 240 -3.82 -12.34 -14.76
C ALA A 240 -2.82 -13.50 -14.71
N THR A 241 -1.53 -13.20 -14.58
CA THR A 241 -0.48 -14.23 -14.52
C THR A 241 -0.53 -15.01 -13.19
N VAL A 242 -0.69 -14.32 -12.06
CA VAL A 242 -0.81 -14.97 -10.75
C VAL A 242 -2.01 -15.90 -10.72
N THR A 243 -3.17 -15.46 -11.18
CA THR A 243 -4.38 -16.30 -11.20
C THR A 243 -4.26 -17.48 -12.17
N ASP A 244 -3.58 -17.29 -13.31
CA ASP A 244 -3.29 -18.35 -14.27
C ASP A 244 -2.36 -19.42 -13.68
N LEU A 245 -1.25 -19.01 -13.05
CA LEU A 245 -0.32 -19.91 -12.35
C LEU A 245 -0.98 -20.71 -11.23
N LEU A 246 -1.94 -20.10 -10.51
CA LEU A 246 -2.69 -20.75 -9.45
C LEU A 246 -3.90 -21.58 -9.95
N GLY A 247 -4.17 -21.59 -11.26
CA GLY A 247 -5.35 -22.24 -11.84
C GLY A 247 -6.69 -21.63 -11.40
N VAL A 248 -6.68 -20.34 -11.05
CA VAL A 248 -7.84 -19.59 -10.57
C VAL A 248 -8.51 -18.86 -11.72
N HIS A 249 -9.83 -18.95 -11.79
CA HIS A 249 -10.59 -18.20 -12.81
C HIS A 249 -10.52 -16.69 -12.57
N TRP A 250 -10.18 -15.94 -13.61
CA TRP A 250 -10.01 -14.49 -13.57
C TRP A 250 -10.73 -13.80 -14.75
N ASP A 251 -11.71 -12.96 -14.43
CA ASP A 251 -12.47 -12.13 -15.40
C ASP A 251 -12.01 -10.67 -15.43
N GLY A 252 -10.90 -10.36 -14.74
CA GLY A 252 -10.37 -9.00 -14.66
C GLY A 252 -9.61 -8.57 -15.92
N ALA A 253 -9.12 -7.34 -15.88
CA ALA A 253 -8.23 -6.83 -16.93
C ALA A 253 -6.86 -7.54 -16.87
N GLY A 254 -6.08 -7.34 -17.93
CA GLY A 254 -4.72 -7.88 -18.06
C GLY A 254 -4.66 -9.13 -18.92
N THR A 255 -3.42 -9.46 -19.29
CA THR A 255 -3.09 -10.65 -20.07
C THR A 255 -2.02 -11.43 -19.33
N SER A 256 -2.24 -12.73 -19.12
CA SER A 256 -1.25 -13.60 -18.50
C SER A 256 0.00 -13.74 -19.39
N PHE A 257 1.15 -13.66 -18.78
CA PHE A 257 2.44 -13.99 -19.38
C PHE A 257 3.03 -15.31 -18.80
N ALA A 258 2.21 -16.14 -18.15
CA ALA A 258 2.67 -17.43 -17.60
C ALA A 258 3.37 -18.29 -18.64
N GLY A 259 2.85 -18.36 -19.88
CA GLY A 259 3.48 -19.11 -20.97
C GLY A 259 4.82 -18.55 -21.47
N GLU A 260 5.20 -17.34 -21.06
CA GLU A 260 6.51 -16.75 -21.37
C GLU A 260 7.56 -17.11 -20.31
N ILE A 261 7.15 -17.56 -19.14
CA ILE A 261 8.01 -17.81 -17.98
C ILE A 261 8.11 -19.29 -17.56
N LEU A 262 7.20 -20.15 -18.05
CA LEU A 262 7.17 -21.61 -17.76
C LEU A 262 7.57 -22.47 -18.96
#